data_b9cead523c5a945194d1a2c2aa9e72cc
#
_entry.id   b9cead523c5a945194d1a2c2aa9e72cc
#
_cell.length_a   1.000
_cell.length_b   1.000
_cell.length_c   1.000
_cell.angle_alpha   90.00
_cell.angle_beta   90.00
_cell.angle_gamma   90.00
#
_symmetry.space_group_name_H-M   'P 1'
#
loop_
_entity.id
_entity.type
_entity.pdbx_description
1 polymer ?
#
loop_
_entity_poly.entity_id
_entity_poly.type
_entity_poly.pdbx_seq_one_letter_code
_entity_poly.pdbx_strand_id
1 'polypeptide(L)'
;MGNKLIEGGEFQALRKRKISEETCKKFGYRVAQDGQGRTVQVAPYKDQSGRLVAQKIRGANKKFFTTGDFDIENIQLFGQHLWQSGGKRVVVVEGEIDAMSLSQAQGNKWPVVSLPSGAGNYEDPIKANIEWLHSFDEVIFCFDMDEAGQENVRAAAELMKPGKAKIALLPEKDASDMLQMGRDKDLVGCMWNAQEFRPDGLIEIDDILEELSKPVEWGLPWFLPTLTIYTYGRRRGENYGFGAGTGVGKTDLFTQQMEYDINTLGERVGVIYLEQKPAETATRIAGKAAQKQFHIPDGDWTQDEKDVEIQKLKGKVTFYDSWGNGEWHRVENKIRYMAAKGVYLFYLDHLTAMADPSNEKESLEQIMKSMAGLAQELNIIIHYISHLATPEGKPHEEGGRVMIRHFKGSRAIGFWSFFMFGLERDQQAGNPEEASTTTFRILKDRYTGQSTGNVILLGYDSETGMLYEKSPKEAAPEDHGFGSEDGTTSDF
;
A
#
# COMPACT_ATOMS: atom_id res chain seq x y z
N MET A 1 -27.78 39.91 17.06
CA MET A 1 -28.48 40.63 15.97
C MET A 1 -28.96 39.57 15.03
N GLY A 2 -30.28 39.35 14.88
CA GLY A 2 -30.81 38.30 14.03
C GLY A 2 -30.41 38.56 12.58
N ASN A 3 -29.84 37.55 11.96
CA ASN A 3 -29.42 37.56 10.54
C ASN A 3 -30.65 37.73 9.65
N LYS A 4 -31.04 38.98 9.37
CA LYS A 4 -32.17 39.27 8.46
C LYS A 4 -31.78 38.90 7.04
N LEU A 5 -32.64 38.21 6.32
CA LEU A 5 -32.46 37.96 4.89
C LEU A 5 -32.37 39.30 4.13
N ILE A 6 -31.52 39.36 3.12
CA ILE A 6 -31.48 40.51 2.21
C ILE A 6 -32.74 40.50 1.37
N GLU A 7 -33.57 41.53 1.54
CA GLU A 7 -34.79 41.77 0.77
C GLU A 7 -34.44 42.62 -0.45
N GLY A 8 -35.01 42.30 -1.62
CA GLY A 8 -34.77 43.01 -2.87
C GLY A 8 -33.57 42.53 -3.67
N GLY A 9 -33.07 43.36 -4.58
CA GLY A 9 -32.04 43.01 -5.58
C GLY A 9 -32.63 42.66 -6.95
N GLU A 10 -31.78 42.72 -7.96
CA GLU A 10 -32.18 42.51 -9.34
C GLU A 10 -31.56 41.22 -9.92
N PHE A 11 -32.29 40.56 -10.81
CA PHE A 11 -31.72 39.52 -11.64
C PHE A 11 -30.98 40.17 -12.79
N GLN A 12 -29.71 39.93 -12.90
CA GLN A 12 -28.87 40.45 -13.98
C GLN A 12 -27.81 39.46 -14.41
N ALA A 13 -27.39 39.55 -15.66
CA ALA A 13 -26.34 38.71 -16.20
C ALA A 13 -25.00 38.90 -15.45
N LEU A 14 -24.34 37.82 -15.09
CA LEU A 14 -22.99 37.85 -14.54
C LEU A 14 -21.97 37.86 -15.70
N ARG A 15 -21.79 39.03 -16.33
CA ARG A 15 -21.03 39.20 -17.59
C ARG A 15 -19.63 38.60 -17.54
N LYS A 16 -18.92 38.80 -16.42
CA LYS A 16 -17.56 38.22 -16.24
C LYS A 16 -17.54 36.70 -16.21
N ARG A 17 -18.65 36.08 -15.84
CA ARG A 17 -18.83 34.63 -15.78
C ARG A 17 -19.58 34.06 -16.97
N LYS A 18 -19.98 34.89 -17.91
CA LYS A 18 -20.84 34.54 -19.05
C LYS A 18 -22.17 33.89 -18.68
N ILE A 19 -22.66 34.09 -17.45
CA ILE A 19 -23.96 33.57 -16.99
C ILE A 19 -25.03 34.60 -17.37
N SER A 20 -26.09 34.14 -18.03
CA SER A 20 -27.20 34.92 -18.51
C SER A 20 -28.14 35.36 -17.37
N GLU A 21 -28.88 36.44 -17.60
CA GLU A 21 -29.94 36.92 -16.70
C GLU A 21 -31.02 35.82 -16.52
N GLU A 22 -31.37 35.12 -17.59
CA GLU A 22 -32.34 34.01 -17.56
C GLU A 22 -31.94 32.94 -16.56
N THR A 23 -30.67 32.51 -16.60
CA THR A 23 -30.12 31.53 -15.66
C THR A 23 -30.14 32.05 -14.22
N CYS A 24 -29.71 33.31 -14.00
CA CYS A 24 -29.78 33.96 -12.69
C CYS A 24 -31.20 33.98 -12.15
N LYS A 25 -32.17 34.35 -12.99
CA LYS A 25 -33.61 34.38 -12.64
C LYS A 25 -34.13 33.01 -12.30
N LYS A 26 -33.77 31.98 -13.06
CA LYS A 26 -34.17 30.60 -12.81
C LYS A 26 -33.72 30.14 -11.44
N PHE A 27 -32.44 30.34 -11.09
CA PHE A 27 -31.86 29.90 -9.79
C PHE A 27 -32.21 30.87 -8.63
N GLY A 28 -32.87 31.99 -8.89
CA GLY A 28 -33.15 33.01 -7.88
C GLY A 28 -31.89 33.79 -7.44
N TYR A 29 -30.81 33.71 -8.22
CA TYR A 29 -29.53 34.35 -7.91
C TYR A 29 -29.58 35.83 -8.28
N ARG A 30 -29.37 36.69 -7.28
CA ARG A 30 -29.58 38.14 -7.43
C ARG A 30 -28.33 38.94 -7.14
N VAL A 31 -28.27 40.16 -7.69
CA VAL A 31 -27.35 41.20 -7.24
C VAL A 31 -28.12 42.18 -6.40
N ALA A 32 -27.67 42.40 -5.17
CA ALA A 32 -28.32 43.23 -4.19
C ALA A 32 -27.31 44.17 -3.50
N GLN A 33 -27.78 45.01 -2.60
CA GLN A 33 -26.94 45.76 -1.67
C GLN A 33 -27.06 45.16 -0.27
N ASP A 34 -25.92 45.01 0.42
CA ASP A 34 -25.92 44.62 1.81
C ASP A 34 -26.32 45.75 2.75
N GLY A 35 -26.43 45.46 4.06
CA GLY A 35 -26.78 46.49 5.06
C GLY A 35 -25.80 47.67 5.17
N GLN A 36 -24.70 47.65 4.44
CA GLN A 36 -23.70 48.74 4.33
C GLN A 36 -23.69 49.42 2.95
N GLY A 37 -24.65 49.11 2.09
CA GLY A 37 -24.75 49.64 0.74
C GLY A 37 -23.73 49.07 -0.25
N ARG A 38 -23.04 47.95 0.06
CA ARG A 38 -22.08 47.32 -0.83
C ARG A 38 -22.80 46.34 -1.77
N THR A 39 -22.44 46.36 -3.04
CA THR A 39 -22.97 45.42 -4.02
C THR A 39 -22.51 43.98 -3.71
N VAL A 40 -23.45 43.08 -3.58
CA VAL A 40 -23.23 41.67 -3.27
C VAL A 40 -24.06 40.78 -4.19
N GLN A 41 -23.63 39.54 -4.34
CA GLN A 41 -24.39 38.50 -5.02
C GLN A 41 -25.05 37.59 -3.97
N VAL A 42 -26.29 37.20 -4.20
CA VAL A 42 -27.11 36.50 -3.20
C VAL A 42 -27.66 35.23 -3.82
N ALA A 43 -27.25 34.12 -3.25
CA ALA A 43 -27.75 32.75 -3.56
C ALA A 43 -28.82 32.36 -2.52
N PRO A 44 -30.05 32.04 -2.93
CA PRO A 44 -31.13 31.63 -2.01
C PRO A 44 -30.98 30.17 -1.63
N TYR A 45 -31.25 29.86 -0.35
CA TYR A 45 -31.36 28.49 0.15
C TYR A 45 -32.73 28.24 0.77
N LYS A 46 -33.31 27.12 0.47
CA LYS A 46 -34.64 26.72 0.91
C LYS A 46 -34.56 25.52 1.86
N ASP A 47 -35.51 25.39 2.76
CA ASP A 47 -35.71 24.19 3.57
C ASP A 47 -36.35 23.06 2.78
N GLN A 48 -36.49 21.89 3.38
CA GLN A 48 -37.10 20.73 2.73
C GLN A 48 -38.59 20.94 2.35
N SER A 49 -39.25 21.98 2.91
CA SER A 49 -40.60 22.39 2.52
C SER A 49 -40.64 23.40 1.36
N GLY A 50 -39.46 23.83 0.84
CA GLY A 50 -39.36 24.76 -0.23
C GLY A 50 -39.43 26.24 0.19
N ARG A 51 -39.44 26.58 1.49
CA ARG A 51 -39.43 27.97 1.99
C ARG A 51 -38.02 28.50 2.00
N LEU A 52 -37.86 29.79 1.63
CA LEU A 52 -36.59 30.50 1.72
C LEU A 52 -36.25 30.72 3.22
N VAL A 53 -35.17 30.09 3.69
CA VAL A 53 -34.72 30.14 5.07
C VAL A 53 -33.35 30.78 5.26
N ALA A 54 -32.50 30.70 4.23
CA ALA A 54 -31.14 31.20 4.29
C ALA A 54 -30.69 31.78 2.95
N GLN A 55 -29.62 32.56 2.99
CA GLN A 55 -28.93 33.07 1.80
C GLN A 55 -27.44 33.00 2.01
N LYS A 56 -26.70 32.59 0.96
CA LYS A 56 -25.25 32.70 0.88
C LYS A 56 -24.90 33.93 0.07
N ILE A 57 -24.10 34.77 0.62
CA ILE A 57 -23.79 36.11 0.09
C ILE A 57 -22.32 36.13 -0.32
N ARG A 58 -22.09 36.48 -1.57
CA ARG A 58 -20.76 36.64 -2.12
C ARG A 58 -20.46 38.15 -2.29
N GLY A 59 -19.55 38.63 -1.45
CA GLY A 59 -19.03 39.98 -1.51
C GLY A 59 -17.83 40.14 -2.44
N ALA A 60 -17.25 41.34 -2.46
CA ALA A 60 -16.01 41.61 -3.17
C ALA A 60 -14.87 40.69 -2.69
N ASN A 61 -13.90 40.41 -3.59
CA ASN A 61 -12.72 39.58 -3.31
C ASN A 61 -13.04 38.14 -2.84
N LYS A 62 -14.13 37.55 -3.32
CA LYS A 62 -14.57 36.19 -2.99
C LYS A 62 -14.79 35.97 -1.48
N LYS A 63 -15.16 36.99 -0.73
CA LYS A 63 -15.59 36.83 0.67
C LYS A 63 -17.03 36.31 0.70
N PHE A 64 -17.24 35.21 1.43
CA PHE A 64 -18.57 34.62 1.60
C PHE A 64 -19.04 34.79 3.05
N PHE A 65 -20.33 34.98 3.21
CA PHE A 65 -21.01 34.92 4.50
C PHE A 65 -22.46 34.45 4.28
N THR A 66 -23.08 33.98 5.32
CA THR A 66 -24.45 33.44 5.30
C THR A 66 -25.36 34.32 6.15
N THR A 67 -26.63 34.31 5.83
CA THR A 67 -27.66 34.99 6.63
C THR A 67 -28.94 34.18 6.61
N GLY A 68 -29.80 34.37 7.63
CA GLY A 68 -30.94 33.49 7.87
C GLY A 68 -30.52 32.24 8.67
N ASP A 69 -31.36 31.22 8.59
CA ASP A 69 -31.15 29.90 9.22
C ASP A 69 -30.43 28.98 8.24
N PHE A 70 -29.09 29.04 8.27
CA PHE A 70 -28.24 28.24 7.39
C PHE A 70 -27.86 26.92 8.07
N ASP A 71 -28.89 26.12 8.38
CA ASP A 71 -28.75 24.79 8.95
C ASP A 71 -28.55 23.73 7.83
N ILE A 72 -27.32 23.24 7.71
CA ILE A 72 -26.90 22.33 6.64
C ILE A 72 -27.73 21.02 6.64
N GLU A 73 -28.18 20.57 7.80
CA GLU A 73 -28.96 19.35 7.94
C GLU A 73 -30.39 19.50 7.42
N ASN A 74 -30.89 20.74 7.35
CA ASN A 74 -32.28 21.04 7.01
C ASN A 74 -32.45 21.80 5.70
N ILE A 75 -31.39 22.27 5.06
CA ILE A 75 -31.47 22.98 3.78
C ILE A 75 -31.31 22.05 2.58
N GLN A 76 -31.96 22.42 1.49
CA GLN A 76 -31.77 21.81 0.19
C GLN A 76 -30.40 22.18 -0.40
N LEU A 77 -29.90 21.32 -1.30
CA LEU A 77 -28.79 21.70 -2.19
C LEU A 77 -29.17 22.92 -3.02
N PHE A 78 -28.20 23.78 -3.35
CA PHE A 78 -28.49 24.95 -4.19
C PHE A 78 -29.08 24.54 -5.53
N GLY A 79 -30.25 25.10 -5.85
CA GLY A 79 -30.97 24.80 -7.09
C GLY A 79 -31.87 23.53 -7.00
N GLN A 80 -31.85 22.73 -5.94
CA GLN A 80 -32.65 21.52 -5.81
C GLN A 80 -34.16 21.79 -6.00
N HIS A 81 -34.68 22.86 -5.47
CA HIS A 81 -36.05 23.26 -5.58
C HIS A 81 -36.57 23.49 -7.03
N LEU A 82 -35.69 23.54 -8.00
CA LEU A 82 -36.03 23.73 -9.42
C LEU A 82 -36.42 22.40 -10.09
N TRP A 83 -36.16 21.29 -9.43
CA TRP A 83 -36.23 19.98 -10.03
C TRP A 83 -37.14 19.05 -9.19
N GLN A 84 -38.00 18.33 -9.88
CA GLN A 84 -38.81 17.31 -9.23
C GLN A 84 -37.90 16.15 -8.80
N SER A 85 -38.33 15.44 -7.75
CA SER A 85 -37.71 14.18 -7.32
C SER A 85 -37.86 13.13 -8.42
N GLY A 86 -36.81 12.37 -8.67
CA GLY A 86 -36.76 11.32 -9.69
C GLY A 86 -36.31 11.79 -11.06
N GLY A 87 -35.92 10.84 -11.87
CA GLY A 87 -35.42 11.06 -13.22
C GLY A 87 -34.13 10.31 -13.51
N LYS A 88 -33.65 10.45 -14.73
CA LYS A 88 -32.47 9.68 -15.17
C LYS A 88 -31.16 10.16 -14.51
N ARG A 89 -30.98 11.48 -14.40
CA ARG A 89 -29.70 12.04 -13.93
C ARG A 89 -29.88 13.31 -13.13
N VAL A 90 -29.04 13.49 -12.12
CA VAL A 90 -28.76 14.77 -11.48
C VAL A 90 -27.26 15.00 -11.42
N VAL A 91 -26.80 16.24 -11.62
CA VAL A 91 -25.39 16.60 -11.47
C VAL A 91 -25.22 17.42 -10.20
N VAL A 92 -24.25 17.02 -9.37
CA VAL A 92 -23.83 17.72 -8.15
C VAL A 92 -22.46 18.35 -8.41
N VAL A 93 -22.38 19.67 -8.34
CA VAL A 93 -21.13 20.43 -8.48
C VAL A 93 -20.74 21.09 -7.17
N GLU A 94 -19.55 21.68 -7.10
CA GLU A 94 -19.03 22.23 -5.85
C GLU A 94 -19.72 23.52 -5.43
N GLY A 95 -19.90 24.45 -6.36
CA GLY A 95 -20.35 25.83 -6.07
C GLY A 95 -21.55 26.30 -6.87
N GLU A 96 -22.20 27.36 -6.38
CA GLU A 96 -23.42 27.94 -7.01
C GLU A 96 -23.15 28.44 -8.43
N ILE A 97 -21.98 29.03 -8.67
CA ILE A 97 -21.58 29.54 -9.99
C ILE A 97 -21.41 28.36 -10.96
N ASP A 98 -20.86 27.26 -10.52
CA ASP A 98 -20.67 26.05 -11.35
C ASP A 98 -22.00 25.42 -11.68
N ALA A 99 -22.93 25.35 -10.70
CA ALA A 99 -24.30 24.86 -10.94
C ALA A 99 -25.01 25.69 -12.01
N MET A 100 -24.93 27.01 -11.91
CA MET A 100 -25.54 27.90 -12.92
C MET A 100 -24.85 27.78 -14.28
N SER A 101 -23.51 27.67 -14.30
CA SER A 101 -22.73 27.53 -15.53
C SER A 101 -23.05 26.26 -16.28
N LEU A 102 -23.07 25.13 -15.59
CA LEU A 102 -23.43 23.85 -16.17
C LEU A 102 -24.90 23.79 -16.59
N SER A 103 -25.82 24.30 -15.75
CA SER A 103 -27.25 24.35 -16.10
C SER A 103 -27.48 25.18 -17.37
N GLN A 104 -26.80 26.33 -17.50
CA GLN A 104 -26.87 27.15 -18.72
C GLN A 104 -26.34 26.42 -19.94
N ALA A 105 -25.18 25.75 -19.84
CA ALA A 105 -24.61 24.92 -20.91
C ALA A 105 -25.58 23.82 -21.38
N GLN A 106 -26.41 23.31 -20.48
CA GLN A 106 -27.46 22.32 -20.76
C GLN A 106 -28.80 22.98 -21.16
N GLY A 107 -28.83 24.27 -21.42
CA GLY A 107 -30.05 25.02 -21.78
C GLY A 107 -31.04 25.15 -20.65
N ASN A 108 -30.60 25.09 -19.41
CA ASN A 108 -31.44 25.19 -18.20
C ASN A 108 -32.54 24.10 -18.08
N LYS A 109 -32.33 22.91 -18.64
CA LYS A 109 -33.39 21.88 -18.78
C LYS A 109 -33.19 20.66 -17.88
N TRP A 110 -31.96 20.43 -17.40
CA TRP A 110 -31.61 19.23 -16.70
C TRP A 110 -31.18 19.50 -15.26
N PRO A 111 -31.39 18.54 -14.32
CA PRO A 111 -31.08 18.74 -12.91
C PRO A 111 -29.58 18.98 -12.67
N VAL A 112 -29.27 20.14 -12.15
CA VAL A 112 -27.94 20.52 -11.65
C VAL A 112 -28.12 21.20 -10.30
N VAL A 113 -27.35 20.80 -9.32
CA VAL A 113 -27.34 21.35 -7.97
C VAL A 113 -25.91 21.55 -7.50
N SER A 114 -25.70 22.37 -6.47
CA SER A 114 -24.39 22.47 -5.83
C SER A 114 -24.46 22.32 -4.32
N LEU A 115 -23.32 22.03 -3.74
CA LEU A 115 -23.12 21.98 -2.30
C LEU A 115 -23.21 23.39 -1.70
N PRO A 116 -23.83 23.55 -0.51
CA PRO A 116 -23.95 24.87 0.13
C PRO A 116 -22.63 25.40 0.69
N SER A 117 -21.71 24.51 1.07
CA SER A 117 -20.46 24.86 1.75
C SER A 117 -19.19 24.55 0.93
N GLY A 118 -19.34 24.12 -0.33
CA GLY A 118 -18.23 23.64 -1.16
C GLY A 118 -17.79 22.21 -0.84
N ALA A 119 -16.83 21.70 -1.57
CA ALA A 119 -16.40 20.29 -1.47
C ALA A 119 -15.80 19.92 -0.10
N GLY A 120 -15.20 20.86 0.63
CA GLY A 120 -14.60 20.57 1.93
C GLY A 120 -15.60 20.17 3.04
N ASN A 121 -16.91 20.43 2.82
CA ASN A 121 -17.99 19.96 3.70
C ASN A 121 -19.11 19.35 2.84
N TYR A 122 -18.81 18.25 2.17
CA TYR A 122 -19.72 17.55 1.27
C TYR A 122 -20.66 16.57 2.01
N GLU A 123 -20.21 16.02 3.12
CA GLU A 123 -20.83 14.87 3.78
C GLU A 123 -22.23 15.19 4.32
N ASP A 124 -22.34 16.24 5.16
CA ASP A 124 -23.61 16.59 5.80
C ASP A 124 -24.68 17.02 4.79
N PRO A 125 -24.39 17.92 3.81
CA PRO A 125 -25.37 18.28 2.80
C PRO A 125 -25.85 17.12 1.92
N ILE A 126 -24.95 16.21 1.57
CA ILE A 126 -25.31 15.03 0.79
C ILE A 126 -26.19 14.11 1.62
N LYS A 127 -25.82 13.81 2.87
CA LYS A 127 -26.62 12.98 3.77
C LYS A 127 -28.01 13.56 4.01
N ALA A 128 -28.11 14.86 4.25
CA ALA A 128 -29.38 15.55 4.46
C ALA A 128 -30.32 15.46 3.24
N ASN A 129 -29.77 15.35 2.04
CA ASN A 129 -30.52 15.30 0.78
C ASN A 129 -30.41 13.93 0.08
N ILE A 130 -29.99 12.88 0.81
CA ILE A 130 -29.65 11.58 0.24
C ILE A 130 -30.85 10.89 -0.46
N GLU A 131 -32.03 10.98 0.13
CA GLU A 131 -33.24 10.39 -0.45
C GLU A 131 -33.63 11.05 -1.78
N TRP A 132 -33.49 12.39 -1.86
CA TRP A 132 -33.72 13.11 -3.10
C TRP A 132 -32.68 12.72 -4.16
N LEU A 133 -31.40 12.64 -3.82
CA LEU A 133 -30.34 12.20 -4.72
C LEU A 133 -30.59 10.76 -5.19
N HIS A 134 -30.97 9.86 -4.28
CA HIS A 134 -31.27 8.46 -4.61
C HIS A 134 -32.52 8.28 -5.47
N SER A 135 -33.38 9.29 -5.59
CA SER A 135 -34.54 9.22 -6.48
C SER A 135 -34.17 9.23 -7.96
N PHE A 136 -32.96 9.65 -8.31
CA PHE A 136 -32.45 9.60 -9.68
C PHE A 136 -31.77 8.26 -9.97
N ASP A 137 -31.75 7.85 -11.25
CA ASP A 137 -31.03 6.64 -11.67
C ASP A 137 -29.52 6.81 -11.51
N GLU A 138 -29.00 7.98 -11.88
CA GLU A 138 -27.57 8.33 -11.82
C GLU A 138 -27.36 9.67 -11.10
N VAL A 139 -26.37 9.73 -10.21
CA VAL A 139 -25.89 10.96 -9.57
C VAL A 139 -24.46 11.21 -10.06
N ILE A 140 -24.29 12.28 -10.84
CA ILE A 140 -22.98 12.63 -11.39
C ILE A 140 -22.34 13.71 -10.50
N PHE A 141 -21.20 13.39 -9.90
CA PHE A 141 -20.41 14.36 -9.17
C PHE A 141 -19.37 15.00 -10.10
N CYS A 142 -19.31 16.32 -10.10
CA CYS A 142 -18.40 17.11 -10.93
C CYS A 142 -17.86 18.28 -10.08
N PHE A 143 -16.77 18.00 -9.35
CA PHE A 143 -16.10 18.97 -8.48
C PHE A 143 -14.90 19.61 -9.19
N ASP A 144 -14.24 20.56 -8.53
CA ASP A 144 -13.06 21.23 -9.07
C ASP A 144 -11.93 20.21 -9.37
N MET A 145 -11.14 20.49 -10.40
CA MET A 145 -10.07 19.59 -10.85
C MET A 145 -8.76 19.78 -10.07
N ASP A 146 -8.77 20.48 -8.94
CA ASP A 146 -7.64 20.51 -8.03
C ASP A 146 -7.61 19.25 -7.11
N GLU A 147 -6.48 19.04 -6.44
CA GLU A 147 -6.25 17.84 -5.62
C GLU A 147 -7.36 17.64 -4.57
N ALA A 148 -7.73 18.71 -3.86
CA ALA A 148 -8.76 18.65 -2.84
C ALA A 148 -10.15 18.33 -3.42
N GLY A 149 -10.50 18.91 -4.58
CA GLY A 149 -11.76 18.61 -5.27
C GLY A 149 -11.83 17.15 -5.72
N GLN A 150 -10.71 16.61 -6.21
CA GLN A 150 -10.65 15.22 -6.69
C GLN A 150 -10.66 14.17 -5.55
N GLU A 151 -10.10 14.49 -4.40
CA GLU A 151 -10.21 13.66 -3.20
C GLU A 151 -11.67 13.67 -2.67
N ASN A 152 -12.26 14.86 -2.53
CA ASN A 152 -13.59 15.00 -2.00
C ASN A 152 -14.68 14.45 -2.93
N VAL A 153 -14.51 14.48 -4.26
CA VAL A 153 -15.48 13.91 -5.21
C VAL A 153 -15.59 12.41 -5.05
N ARG A 154 -14.48 11.71 -4.81
CA ARG A 154 -14.48 10.26 -4.54
C ARG A 154 -15.22 9.94 -3.25
N ALA A 155 -14.88 10.63 -2.17
CA ALA A 155 -15.53 10.46 -0.87
C ALA A 155 -17.03 10.81 -0.90
N ALA A 156 -17.44 11.82 -1.68
CA ALA A 156 -18.85 12.14 -1.91
C ALA A 156 -19.58 11.03 -2.67
N ALA A 157 -18.92 10.40 -3.65
CA ALA A 157 -19.49 9.31 -4.42
C ALA A 157 -19.67 8.04 -3.58
N GLU A 158 -18.82 7.78 -2.58
CA GLU A 158 -18.94 6.66 -1.63
C GLU A 158 -20.22 6.70 -0.79
N LEU A 159 -20.81 7.89 -0.60
CA LEU A 159 -22.07 8.02 0.14
C LEU A 159 -23.28 7.52 -0.64
N MET A 160 -23.15 7.30 -1.95
CA MET A 160 -24.24 6.83 -2.80
C MET A 160 -24.39 5.31 -2.73
N LYS A 161 -25.60 4.83 -3.03
CA LYS A 161 -25.83 3.39 -3.24
C LYS A 161 -24.93 2.89 -4.38
N PRO A 162 -24.41 1.65 -4.29
CA PRO A 162 -23.58 1.08 -5.35
C PRO A 162 -24.23 1.20 -6.74
N GLY A 163 -23.42 1.59 -7.73
CA GLY A 163 -23.85 1.75 -9.12
C GLY A 163 -24.59 3.05 -9.43
N LYS A 164 -24.89 3.90 -8.43
CA LYS A 164 -25.58 5.19 -8.66
C LYS A 164 -24.63 6.36 -8.91
N ALA A 165 -23.47 6.35 -8.34
CA ALA A 165 -22.52 7.44 -8.45
C ALA A 165 -21.70 7.36 -9.75
N LYS A 166 -21.55 8.50 -10.40
CA LYS A 166 -20.59 8.71 -11.51
C LYS A 166 -19.74 9.93 -11.24
N ILE A 167 -18.53 9.93 -11.72
CA ILE A 167 -17.60 11.08 -11.62
C ILE A 167 -17.34 11.63 -13.03
N ALA A 168 -17.57 12.93 -13.20
CA ALA A 168 -17.23 13.65 -14.41
C ALA A 168 -15.93 14.42 -14.22
N LEU A 169 -14.96 14.19 -15.10
CA LEU A 169 -13.69 14.90 -15.15
C LEU A 169 -13.76 16.01 -16.17
N LEU A 170 -13.29 17.20 -15.80
CA LEU A 170 -13.24 18.36 -16.67
C LEU A 170 -11.83 18.57 -17.21
N PRO A 171 -11.66 19.06 -18.46
CA PRO A 171 -10.35 19.45 -18.98
C PRO A 171 -9.84 20.80 -18.45
N GLU A 172 -10.69 21.57 -17.76
CA GLU A 172 -10.39 22.84 -17.11
C GLU A 172 -10.65 22.74 -15.61
N LYS A 173 -10.31 23.80 -14.87
CA LYS A 173 -10.42 23.80 -13.42
C LYS A 173 -11.84 23.50 -12.91
N ASP A 174 -12.84 24.21 -13.44
CA ASP A 174 -14.23 24.11 -13.00
C ASP A 174 -15.22 24.35 -14.16
N ALA A 175 -16.50 24.12 -13.93
CA ALA A 175 -17.56 24.31 -14.93
C ALA A 175 -17.71 25.78 -15.34
N SER A 176 -17.46 26.71 -14.44
CA SER A 176 -17.51 28.13 -14.73
C SER A 176 -16.38 28.56 -15.67
N ASP A 177 -15.19 28.03 -15.51
CA ASP A 177 -14.07 28.33 -16.41
C ASP A 177 -14.34 27.78 -17.83
N MET A 178 -14.89 26.57 -17.94
CA MET A 178 -15.31 26.01 -19.24
C MET A 178 -16.35 26.91 -19.95
N LEU A 179 -17.37 27.39 -19.23
CA LEU A 179 -18.36 28.28 -19.78
C LEU A 179 -17.72 29.63 -20.23
N GLN A 180 -16.81 30.16 -19.41
CA GLN A 180 -16.09 31.40 -19.75
C GLN A 180 -15.23 31.25 -21.01
N MET A 181 -14.70 30.09 -21.27
CA MET A 181 -13.94 29.75 -22.48
C MET A 181 -14.83 29.46 -23.68
N GLY A 182 -16.16 29.36 -23.50
CA GLY A 182 -17.10 29.04 -24.59
C GLY A 182 -17.08 27.55 -24.97
N ARG A 183 -16.70 26.68 -24.02
CA ARG A 183 -16.61 25.23 -24.19
C ARG A 183 -17.87 24.50 -23.67
N ASP A 184 -19.03 25.09 -23.91
CA ASP A 184 -20.31 24.57 -23.39
C ASP A 184 -20.60 23.15 -23.86
N LYS A 185 -20.29 22.84 -25.13
CA LYS A 185 -20.47 21.48 -25.68
C LYS A 185 -19.59 20.46 -25.04
N ASP A 186 -18.31 20.83 -24.78
CA ASP A 186 -17.35 19.95 -24.10
C ASP A 186 -17.81 19.70 -22.66
N LEU A 187 -18.24 20.75 -21.95
CA LEU A 187 -18.77 20.66 -20.60
C LEU A 187 -19.95 19.66 -20.50
N VAL A 188 -20.89 19.78 -21.42
CA VAL A 188 -22.02 18.83 -21.51
C VAL A 188 -21.51 17.43 -21.87
N GLY A 189 -20.53 17.33 -22.78
CA GLY A 189 -19.89 16.04 -23.14
C GLY A 189 -19.26 15.32 -21.96
N CYS A 190 -18.61 16.05 -21.04
CA CYS A 190 -18.05 15.48 -19.81
C CYS A 190 -19.11 14.80 -18.93
N MET A 191 -20.33 15.39 -18.86
CA MET A 191 -21.43 14.78 -18.09
C MET A 191 -21.95 13.48 -18.74
N TRP A 192 -21.96 13.41 -20.07
CA TRP A 192 -22.34 12.20 -20.77
C TRP A 192 -21.30 11.09 -20.68
N ASN A 193 -20.02 11.46 -20.58
CA ASN A 193 -18.88 10.56 -20.49
C ASN A 193 -18.46 10.31 -19.03
N ALA A 194 -19.27 10.73 -18.03
CA ALA A 194 -18.99 10.48 -16.62
C ALA A 194 -18.84 8.99 -16.36
N GLN A 195 -17.76 8.62 -15.71
CA GLN A 195 -17.42 7.23 -15.41
C GLN A 195 -18.12 6.77 -14.13
N GLU A 196 -18.54 5.53 -14.09
CA GLU A 196 -19.07 4.92 -12.88
C GLU A 196 -18.02 4.95 -11.78
N PHE A 197 -18.43 5.40 -10.58
CA PHE A 197 -17.56 5.37 -9.42
C PHE A 197 -17.42 3.93 -8.93
N ARG A 198 -16.18 3.47 -8.87
CA ARG A 198 -15.82 2.20 -8.24
C ARG A 198 -15.08 2.48 -6.94
N PRO A 199 -15.51 1.87 -5.82
CA PRO A 199 -14.75 1.94 -4.57
C PRO A 199 -13.31 1.47 -4.75
N ASP A 200 -12.39 2.05 -3.98
CA ASP A 200 -10.99 1.67 -4.02
C ASP A 200 -10.79 0.17 -3.76
N GLY A 201 -9.89 -0.43 -4.50
CA GLY A 201 -9.56 -1.87 -4.40
C GLY A 201 -10.42 -2.80 -5.25
N LEU A 202 -11.44 -2.29 -5.98
CA LEU A 202 -12.15 -3.07 -6.99
C LEU A 202 -11.50 -2.91 -8.36
N ILE A 203 -11.01 -4.02 -8.90
CA ILE A 203 -10.32 -4.10 -10.20
C ILE A 203 -11.10 -5.08 -11.08
N GLU A 204 -11.46 -4.69 -12.28
CA GLU A 204 -12.03 -5.58 -13.30
C GLU A 204 -10.91 -6.21 -14.14
N ILE A 205 -11.24 -7.32 -14.80
CA ILE A 205 -10.27 -8.03 -15.65
C ILE A 205 -9.71 -7.11 -16.75
N ASP A 206 -10.54 -6.22 -17.28
CA ASP A 206 -10.16 -5.28 -18.34
C ASP A 206 -9.07 -4.30 -17.89
N ASP A 207 -9.03 -3.95 -16.60
CA ASP A 207 -8.04 -3.03 -16.01
C ASP A 207 -6.64 -3.65 -15.96
N ILE A 208 -6.54 -4.99 -15.99
CA ILE A 208 -5.27 -5.75 -15.86
C ILE A 208 -4.93 -6.59 -17.11
N LEU A 209 -5.67 -6.47 -18.21
CA LEU A 209 -5.42 -7.25 -19.43
C LEU A 209 -3.99 -7.06 -19.98
N GLU A 210 -3.47 -5.84 -19.93
CA GLU A 210 -2.10 -5.57 -20.38
C GLU A 210 -1.07 -6.28 -19.49
N GLU A 211 -1.30 -6.32 -18.19
CA GLU A 211 -0.44 -7.03 -17.24
C GLU A 211 -0.53 -8.55 -17.45
N LEU A 212 -1.72 -9.09 -17.64
CA LEU A 212 -1.96 -10.51 -17.90
C LEU A 212 -1.36 -11.00 -19.21
N SER A 213 -1.17 -10.12 -20.18
CA SER A 213 -0.56 -10.47 -21.47
C SER A 213 0.97 -10.62 -21.43
N LYS A 214 1.62 -10.18 -20.32
CA LYS A 214 3.06 -10.34 -20.13
C LYS A 214 3.42 -11.79 -19.83
N PRO A 215 4.53 -12.30 -20.37
CA PRO A 215 4.98 -13.66 -20.05
C PRO A 215 5.32 -13.77 -18.55
N VAL A 216 5.06 -14.95 -18.00
CA VAL A 216 5.48 -15.25 -16.61
C VAL A 216 6.99 -15.47 -16.60
N GLU A 217 7.69 -14.65 -15.85
CA GLU A 217 9.15 -14.68 -15.74
C GLU A 217 9.59 -15.28 -14.39
N TRP A 218 10.81 -15.80 -14.37
CA TRP A 218 11.47 -16.20 -13.13
C TRP A 218 11.75 -14.97 -12.26
N GLY A 219 11.65 -15.15 -10.97
CA GLY A 219 12.11 -14.15 -10.02
C GLY A 219 13.64 -14.07 -9.96
N LEU A 220 14.17 -13.16 -9.13
CA LEU A 220 15.60 -13.05 -8.91
C LEU A 220 16.19 -14.34 -8.33
N PRO A 221 17.31 -14.83 -8.84
CA PRO A 221 17.90 -16.08 -8.37
C PRO A 221 18.43 -15.93 -6.93
N TRP A 222 18.44 -17.06 -6.23
CA TRP A 222 19.18 -17.24 -4.98
C TRP A 222 20.64 -17.55 -5.33
N PHE A 223 21.57 -17.33 -4.37
CA PHE A 223 22.94 -17.84 -4.51
C PHE A 223 22.99 -19.37 -4.51
N LEU A 224 21.93 -20.02 -4.07
CA LEU A 224 21.70 -21.47 -4.12
C LEU A 224 20.89 -21.81 -5.39
N PRO A 225 21.51 -22.47 -6.40
CA PRO A 225 20.82 -22.80 -7.65
C PRO A 225 19.60 -23.70 -7.47
N THR A 226 19.72 -24.74 -6.60
CA THR A 226 18.60 -25.64 -6.33
C THR A 226 17.42 -24.92 -5.66
N LEU A 227 17.70 -23.96 -4.77
CA LEU A 227 16.65 -23.14 -4.17
C LEU A 227 15.96 -22.26 -5.21
N THR A 228 16.71 -21.73 -6.17
CA THR A 228 16.15 -20.97 -7.30
C THR A 228 15.16 -21.84 -8.09
N ILE A 229 15.53 -23.08 -8.40
CA ILE A 229 14.66 -24.03 -9.11
C ILE A 229 13.40 -24.32 -8.32
N TYR A 230 13.51 -24.61 -7.03
CA TYR A 230 12.36 -24.96 -6.17
C TYR A 230 11.38 -23.81 -5.96
N THR A 231 11.87 -22.58 -5.93
CA THR A 231 11.04 -21.40 -5.64
C THR A 231 10.67 -20.59 -6.88
N TYR A 232 11.22 -20.91 -8.04
CA TYR A 232 11.20 -20.07 -9.25
C TYR A 232 11.79 -18.68 -9.03
N GLY A 233 12.74 -18.57 -8.08
CA GLY A 233 13.40 -17.33 -7.68
C GLY A 233 12.58 -16.48 -6.69
N ARG A 234 13.07 -15.26 -6.44
CA ARG A 234 12.47 -14.27 -5.53
C ARG A 234 11.71 -13.22 -6.32
N ARG A 235 10.45 -13.03 -6.00
CA ARG A 235 9.57 -12.10 -6.73
C ARG A 235 9.27 -10.84 -5.92
N ARG A 236 9.12 -9.73 -6.61
CA ARG A 236 8.68 -8.47 -6.00
C ARG A 236 7.27 -8.63 -5.39
N GLY A 237 7.02 -7.92 -4.31
CA GLY A 237 5.78 -8.04 -3.54
C GLY A 237 5.78 -9.19 -2.54
N GLU A 238 6.85 -9.99 -2.43
CA GLU A 238 6.91 -11.17 -1.57
C GLU A 238 7.85 -10.99 -0.38
N ASN A 239 7.55 -11.72 0.69
CA ASN A 239 8.40 -11.82 1.86
C ASN A 239 8.82 -13.27 2.12
N TYR A 240 10.06 -13.43 2.59
CA TYR A 240 10.76 -14.70 2.75
C TYR A 240 11.25 -14.81 4.19
N GLY A 241 10.70 -15.76 4.95
CA GLY A 241 11.01 -15.98 6.36
C GLY A 241 12.02 -17.09 6.60
N PHE A 242 13.02 -16.83 7.45
CA PHE A 242 14.08 -17.77 7.80
C PHE A 242 14.09 -18.00 9.31
N GLY A 243 14.11 -19.27 9.70
CA GLY A 243 14.22 -19.70 11.10
C GLY A 243 15.35 -20.70 11.29
N ALA A 244 16.13 -20.52 12.34
CA ALA A 244 17.15 -21.47 12.74
C ALA A 244 17.47 -21.36 14.23
N GLY A 245 18.03 -22.40 14.79
CA GLY A 245 18.64 -22.36 16.13
C GLY A 245 19.79 -21.36 16.22
N THR A 246 20.26 -21.14 17.44
CA THR A 246 21.40 -20.26 17.70
C THR A 246 22.67 -20.85 17.09
N GLY A 247 23.48 -20.03 16.42
CA GLY A 247 24.76 -20.46 15.84
C GLY A 247 24.67 -21.31 14.58
N VAL A 248 23.48 -21.60 14.03
CA VAL A 248 23.30 -22.44 12.83
C VAL A 248 23.70 -21.74 11.52
N GLY A 249 24.01 -20.42 11.53
CA GLY A 249 24.52 -19.70 10.37
C GLY A 249 23.51 -18.82 9.63
N LYS A 250 22.43 -18.37 10.29
CA LYS A 250 21.44 -17.46 9.70
C LYS A 250 22.04 -16.20 9.08
N THR A 251 22.80 -15.49 9.86
CA THR A 251 23.44 -14.23 9.45
C THR A 251 24.45 -14.47 8.32
N ASP A 252 25.11 -15.60 8.33
CA ASP A 252 26.08 -15.96 7.29
C ASP A 252 25.40 -16.26 5.95
N LEU A 253 24.25 -16.96 5.98
CA LEU A 253 23.39 -17.19 4.81
C LEU A 253 22.93 -15.84 4.20
N PHE A 254 22.44 -14.91 5.02
CA PHE A 254 22.00 -13.60 4.55
C PHE A 254 23.17 -12.79 3.99
N THR A 255 24.33 -12.83 4.63
CA THR A 255 25.53 -12.14 4.17
C THR A 255 25.96 -12.61 2.78
N GLN A 256 25.93 -13.92 2.55
CA GLN A 256 26.27 -14.48 1.24
C GLN A 256 25.21 -14.18 0.18
N GLN A 257 23.92 -14.18 0.56
CA GLN A 257 22.87 -13.76 -0.38
C GLN A 257 23.00 -12.28 -0.74
N MET A 258 23.30 -11.39 0.22
CA MET A 258 23.54 -9.98 -0.05
C MET A 258 24.76 -9.76 -0.96
N GLU A 259 25.82 -10.48 -0.73
CA GLU A 259 26.99 -10.46 -1.61
C GLU A 259 26.62 -10.82 -3.05
N TYR A 260 25.88 -11.93 -3.22
CA TYR A 260 25.40 -12.38 -4.53
C TYR A 260 24.51 -11.34 -5.20
N ASP A 261 23.57 -10.75 -4.47
CA ASP A 261 22.70 -9.69 -4.97
C ASP A 261 23.48 -8.46 -5.46
N ILE A 262 24.48 -8.06 -4.71
CA ILE A 262 25.28 -6.86 -4.98
C ILE A 262 26.25 -7.07 -6.15
N ASN A 263 27.01 -8.18 -6.14
CA ASN A 263 28.13 -8.37 -7.05
C ASN A 263 27.75 -9.19 -8.29
N THR A 264 26.85 -10.17 -8.15
CA THR A 264 26.40 -11.01 -9.26
C THR A 264 25.21 -10.41 -9.99
N LEU A 265 24.19 -9.95 -9.24
CA LEU A 265 22.99 -9.38 -9.83
C LEU A 265 23.09 -7.87 -10.06
N GLY A 266 24.07 -7.17 -9.44
CA GLY A 266 24.24 -5.74 -9.57
C GLY A 266 23.24 -4.88 -8.81
N GLU A 267 22.53 -5.48 -7.87
CA GLU A 267 21.39 -4.89 -7.18
C GLU A 267 21.82 -4.07 -5.94
N ARG A 268 20.91 -3.23 -5.47
CA ARG A 268 21.07 -2.45 -4.25
C ARG A 268 20.27 -3.08 -3.12
N VAL A 269 20.87 -3.17 -1.92
CA VAL A 269 20.25 -3.79 -0.76
C VAL A 269 20.05 -2.81 0.40
N GLY A 270 18.93 -2.95 1.10
CA GLY A 270 18.64 -2.30 2.38
C GLY A 270 18.79 -3.29 3.53
N VAL A 271 19.60 -2.95 4.52
CA VAL A 271 19.93 -3.83 5.65
C VAL A 271 19.44 -3.22 6.94
N ILE A 272 18.63 -3.98 7.66
CA ILE A 272 18.03 -3.59 8.94
C ILE A 272 18.38 -4.67 9.95
N TYR A 273 19.56 -4.54 10.55
CA TYR A 273 20.08 -5.44 11.57
C TYR A 273 20.04 -4.73 12.93
N LEU A 274 19.35 -5.33 13.88
CA LEU A 274 19.14 -4.73 15.20
C LEU A 274 20.14 -5.25 16.25
N GLU A 275 20.87 -6.30 15.93
CA GLU A 275 21.85 -6.96 16.81
C GLU A 275 23.29 -6.87 16.30
N GLN A 276 23.53 -6.31 15.11
CA GLN A 276 24.86 -6.24 14.52
C GLN A 276 25.16 -4.84 13.98
N LYS A 277 26.36 -4.36 14.19
CA LYS A 277 26.78 -3.05 13.70
C LYS A 277 26.94 -3.05 12.17
N PRO A 278 26.59 -1.95 11.48
CA PRO A 278 26.77 -1.81 10.03
C PRO A 278 28.17 -2.13 9.53
N ALA A 279 29.21 -1.69 10.24
CA ALA A 279 30.61 -1.94 9.88
C ALA A 279 30.95 -3.44 9.91
N GLU A 280 30.41 -4.18 10.85
CA GLU A 280 30.62 -5.63 10.95
C GLU A 280 29.96 -6.36 9.78
N THR A 281 28.69 -6.02 9.48
CA THR A 281 27.97 -6.60 8.35
C THR A 281 28.66 -6.27 7.03
N ALA A 282 29.08 -5.01 6.81
CA ALA A 282 29.82 -4.62 5.62
C ALA A 282 31.14 -5.39 5.46
N THR A 283 31.86 -5.60 6.57
CA THR A 283 33.09 -6.41 6.58
C THR A 283 32.83 -7.85 6.17
N ARG A 284 31.73 -8.46 6.63
CA ARG A 284 31.36 -9.82 6.27
C ARG A 284 30.93 -9.95 4.80
N ILE A 285 30.15 -8.99 4.27
CA ILE A 285 29.78 -8.96 2.84
C ILE A 285 31.05 -8.84 1.97
N ALA A 286 31.97 -7.93 2.32
CA ALA A 286 33.23 -7.77 1.62
C ALA A 286 34.10 -9.04 1.70
N GLY A 287 34.08 -9.73 2.83
CA GLY A 287 34.78 -11.02 3.01
C GLY A 287 34.22 -12.12 2.12
N LYS A 288 32.89 -12.22 1.98
CA LYS A 288 32.28 -13.18 1.04
C LYS A 288 32.70 -12.89 -0.41
N ALA A 289 32.77 -11.63 -0.82
CA ALA A 289 33.22 -11.23 -2.16
C ALA A 289 34.68 -11.62 -2.44
N ALA A 290 35.54 -11.51 -1.43
CA ALA A 290 36.96 -11.91 -1.54
C ALA A 290 37.19 -13.40 -1.29
N GLN A 291 36.17 -14.16 -0.84
CA GLN A 291 36.29 -15.50 -0.31
C GLN A 291 37.32 -15.58 0.85
N LYS A 292 37.30 -14.57 1.73
CA LYS A 292 38.17 -14.40 2.87
C LYS A 292 37.39 -13.95 4.10
N GLN A 293 37.82 -14.35 5.26
CA GLN A 293 37.14 -14.03 6.51
C GLN A 293 37.72 -12.76 7.15
N PHE A 294 37.47 -11.58 6.59
CA PHE A 294 37.99 -10.26 7.05
C PHE A 294 37.62 -9.89 8.50
N HIS A 295 36.70 -10.60 9.11
CA HIS A 295 36.30 -10.39 10.49
C HIS A 295 37.10 -11.23 11.50
N ILE A 296 37.93 -12.16 11.03
CA ILE A 296 38.80 -13.00 11.89
C ILE A 296 40.16 -12.33 11.99
N PRO A 297 40.64 -11.98 13.21
CA PRO A 297 42.01 -11.56 13.41
C PRO A 297 42.97 -12.65 12.97
N ASP A 298 44.13 -12.28 12.47
CA ASP A 298 45.18 -13.20 12.03
C ASP A 298 44.78 -14.17 10.89
N GLY A 299 43.71 -13.84 10.15
CA GLY A 299 43.34 -14.54 8.92
C GLY A 299 44.33 -14.26 7.77
N ASP A 300 44.24 -15.10 6.72
CA ASP A 300 45.03 -14.92 5.50
C ASP A 300 44.45 -13.79 4.60
N TRP A 301 44.58 -12.56 5.09
CA TRP A 301 44.10 -11.38 4.37
C TRP A 301 44.88 -10.12 4.77
N THR A 302 44.89 -9.11 3.90
CA THR A 302 45.51 -7.82 4.13
C THR A 302 44.48 -6.70 4.25
N GLN A 303 44.83 -5.61 4.92
CA GLN A 303 43.96 -4.44 5.03
C GLN A 303 43.62 -3.84 3.66
N ASP A 304 44.58 -3.83 2.74
CA ASP A 304 44.37 -3.31 1.37
C ASP A 304 43.32 -4.15 0.61
N GLU A 305 43.36 -5.48 0.72
CA GLU A 305 42.34 -6.36 0.12
C GLU A 305 40.95 -6.06 0.67
N LYS A 306 40.85 -5.94 2.00
CA LYS A 306 39.59 -5.59 2.66
C LYS A 306 39.08 -4.23 2.20
N ASP A 307 39.92 -3.22 2.13
CA ASP A 307 39.54 -1.86 1.73
C ASP A 307 39.05 -1.82 0.29
N VAL A 308 39.68 -2.56 -0.63
CA VAL A 308 39.24 -2.70 -2.02
C VAL A 308 37.81 -3.26 -2.08
N GLU A 309 37.54 -4.33 -1.37
CA GLU A 309 36.19 -4.95 -1.40
C GLU A 309 35.13 -4.07 -0.73
N ILE A 310 35.47 -3.38 0.37
CA ILE A 310 34.55 -2.43 1.02
C ILE A 310 34.22 -1.25 0.07
N GLN A 311 35.16 -0.76 -0.71
CA GLN A 311 34.89 0.31 -1.67
C GLN A 311 33.88 -0.10 -2.76
N LYS A 312 33.83 -1.38 -3.14
CA LYS A 312 32.84 -1.90 -4.09
C LYS A 312 31.40 -1.87 -3.56
N LEU A 313 31.21 -1.83 -2.24
CA LEU A 313 29.89 -1.73 -1.61
C LEU A 313 29.32 -0.31 -1.63
N LYS A 314 30.12 0.69 -2.01
CA LYS A 314 29.71 2.08 -2.02
C LYS A 314 28.53 2.34 -2.95
N GLY A 315 27.45 2.91 -2.41
CA GLY A 315 26.22 3.17 -3.14
C GLY A 315 25.33 1.94 -3.42
N LYS A 316 25.78 0.73 -3.04
CA LYS A 316 25.03 -0.51 -3.23
C LYS A 316 24.33 -1.02 -1.97
N VAL A 317 24.82 -0.64 -0.79
CA VAL A 317 24.26 -1.04 0.50
C VAL A 317 23.82 0.18 1.29
N THR A 318 22.63 0.12 1.86
CA THR A 318 22.13 1.13 2.80
C THR A 318 21.77 0.43 4.11
N PHE A 319 22.40 0.86 5.21
CA PHE A 319 22.15 0.30 6.54
C PHE A 319 21.22 1.19 7.35
N TYR A 320 20.32 0.56 8.12
CA TYR A 320 19.67 1.21 9.25
C TYR A 320 20.49 0.94 10.51
N ASP A 321 21.17 1.96 11.01
CA ASP A 321 21.97 1.90 12.22
C ASP A 321 21.10 2.25 13.44
N SER A 322 20.57 1.22 14.10
CA SER A 322 19.75 1.39 15.31
C SER A 322 19.86 0.16 16.21
N TRP A 323 20.82 0.19 17.11
CA TRP A 323 21.01 -0.87 18.08
C TRP A 323 19.85 -0.94 19.08
N GLY A 324 19.12 -2.06 19.10
CA GLY A 324 18.08 -2.35 20.11
C GLY A 324 16.82 -1.47 20.04
N ASN A 325 16.67 -0.60 19.05
CA ASN A 325 15.53 0.32 18.94
C ASN A 325 14.72 0.01 17.68
N GLY A 326 14.06 -1.14 17.69
CA GLY A 326 13.40 -1.75 16.53
C GLY A 326 11.90 -1.55 16.44
N GLU A 327 11.31 -0.46 16.96
CA GLU A 327 9.88 -0.21 16.79
C GLU A 327 9.48 -0.27 15.32
N TRP A 328 8.54 -1.14 14.97
CA TRP A 328 8.18 -1.44 13.57
C TRP A 328 7.87 -0.19 12.75
N HIS A 329 7.10 0.76 13.25
CA HIS A 329 6.75 1.96 12.51
C HIS A 329 7.99 2.78 12.06
N ARG A 330 9.06 2.77 12.85
CA ARG A 330 10.32 3.42 12.48
C ARG A 330 11.05 2.65 11.38
N VAL A 331 11.06 1.32 11.49
CA VAL A 331 11.63 0.44 10.47
C VAL A 331 10.87 0.60 9.15
N GLU A 332 9.55 0.57 9.17
CA GLU A 332 8.70 0.79 8.01
C GLU A 332 9.02 2.11 7.30
N ASN A 333 9.13 3.22 8.03
CA ASN A 333 9.48 4.51 7.46
C ASN A 333 10.87 4.51 6.79
N LYS A 334 11.85 3.74 7.32
CA LYS A 334 13.16 3.59 6.69
C LYS A 334 13.10 2.75 5.42
N ILE A 335 12.30 1.69 5.42
CA ILE A 335 12.05 0.88 4.21
C ILE A 335 11.41 1.76 3.13
N ARG A 336 10.36 2.53 3.45
CA ARG A 336 9.73 3.48 2.51
C ARG A 336 10.72 4.48 1.94
N TYR A 337 11.57 5.07 2.78
CA TYR A 337 12.60 6.00 2.32
C TYR A 337 13.62 5.34 1.38
N MET A 338 14.13 4.15 1.72
CA MET A 338 15.08 3.42 0.89
C MET A 338 14.43 2.97 -0.43
N ALA A 339 13.17 2.52 -0.39
CA ALA A 339 12.41 2.14 -1.58
C ALA A 339 12.21 3.31 -2.53
N ALA A 340 11.87 4.50 -2.01
CA ALA A 340 11.79 5.74 -2.79
C ALA A 340 13.13 6.15 -3.44
N LYS A 341 14.27 5.62 -2.94
CA LYS A 341 15.61 5.78 -3.52
C LYS A 341 15.99 4.64 -4.47
N GLY A 342 15.05 3.73 -4.78
CA GLY A 342 15.23 2.63 -5.72
C GLY A 342 15.83 1.36 -5.11
N VAL A 343 15.85 1.21 -3.78
CA VAL A 343 16.19 -0.06 -3.12
C VAL A 343 14.93 -0.91 -3.05
N TYR A 344 15.00 -2.16 -3.50
CA TYR A 344 13.84 -3.06 -3.44
C TYR A 344 14.16 -4.43 -2.82
N LEU A 345 15.42 -4.70 -2.45
CA LEU A 345 15.84 -5.89 -1.72
C LEU A 345 16.15 -5.51 -0.28
N PHE A 346 15.42 -6.08 0.67
CA PHE A 346 15.57 -5.80 2.10
C PHE A 346 15.90 -7.05 2.89
N TYR A 347 16.79 -6.87 3.88
CA TYR A 347 17.25 -7.91 4.80
C TYR A 347 17.06 -7.44 6.25
N LEU A 348 16.20 -8.14 7.00
CA LEU A 348 15.84 -7.81 8.37
C LEU A 348 16.32 -8.91 9.33
N ASP A 349 17.15 -8.55 10.31
CA ASP A 349 17.63 -9.45 11.37
C ASP A 349 17.50 -8.74 12.73
N HIS A 350 16.59 -9.13 13.63
CA HIS A 350 15.55 -10.16 13.44
C HIS A 350 14.15 -9.60 13.79
N LEU A 351 13.12 -10.26 13.28
CA LEU A 351 11.71 -9.84 13.41
C LEU A 351 11.26 -9.66 14.87
N THR A 352 11.64 -10.57 15.77
CA THR A 352 11.19 -10.53 17.17
C THR A 352 11.75 -9.35 17.97
N ALA A 353 12.85 -8.74 17.54
CA ALA A 353 13.37 -7.52 18.15
C ALA A 353 12.51 -6.26 17.87
N MET A 354 11.60 -6.35 16.92
CA MET A 354 10.69 -5.25 16.57
C MET A 354 9.35 -5.34 17.30
N ALA A 355 9.09 -6.45 17.99
CA ALA A 355 7.85 -6.67 18.71
C ALA A 355 7.85 -5.98 20.07
N ASP A 356 6.67 -5.55 20.53
CA ASP A 356 6.47 -5.05 21.88
C ASP A 356 6.63 -6.22 22.88
N PRO A 357 7.60 -6.15 23.81
CA PRO A 357 7.80 -7.22 24.78
C PRO A 357 6.60 -7.47 25.71
N SER A 358 5.75 -6.45 25.91
CA SER A 358 4.57 -6.56 26.78
C SER A 358 3.42 -7.32 26.11
N ASN A 359 3.39 -7.36 24.75
CA ASN A 359 2.39 -8.05 23.96
C ASN A 359 2.99 -8.63 22.66
N GLU A 360 4.02 -9.47 22.79
CA GLU A 360 4.84 -9.97 21.69
C GLU A 360 4.00 -10.59 20.57
N LYS A 361 3.02 -11.44 20.94
CA LYS A 361 2.23 -12.18 19.96
C LYS A 361 1.37 -11.27 19.05
N GLU A 362 0.65 -10.35 19.65
CA GLU A 362 -0.22 -9.42 18.91
C GLU A 362 0.61 -8.43 18.09
N SER A 363 1.70 -7.95 18.67
CA SER A 363 2.66 -7.10 17.98
C SER A 363 3.26 -7.78 16.76
N LEU A 364 3.69 -9.04 16.86
CA LEU A 364 4.19 -9.80 15.72
C LEU A 364 3.11 -10.02 14.64
N GLU A 365 1.85 -10.20 15.04
CA GLU A 365 0.75 -10.34 14.07
C GLU A 365 0.55 -9.04 13.27
N GLN A 366 0.57 -7.90 13.94
CA GLN A 366 0.47 -6.58 13.29
C GLN A 366 1.67 -6.30 12.38
N ILE A 367 2.89 -6.58 12.85
CA ILE A 367 4.12 -6.41 12.07
C ILE A 367 4.08 -7.25 10.79
N MET A 368 3.72 -8.52 10.90
CA MET A 368 3.67 -9.43 9.75
C MET A 368 2.63 -9.01 8.72
N LYS A 369 1.46 -8.55 9.17
CA LYS A 369 0.41 -8.01 8.30
C LYS A 369 0.90 -6.73 7.60
N SER A 370 1.46 -5.80 8.35
CA SER A 370 2.01 -4.54 7.81
C SER A 370 3.15 -4.80 6.83
N MET A 371 4.09 -5.70 7.18
CA MET A 371 5.23 -6.05 6.33
C MET A 371 4.80 -6.70 5.00
N ALA A 372 3.81 -7.59 5.04
CA ALA A 372 3.27 -8.20 3.83
C ALA A 372 2.55 -7.16 2.94
N GLY A 373 1.77 -6.25 3.54
CA GLY A 373 1.15 -5.13 2.84
C GLY A 373 2.19 -4.19 2.23
N LEU A 374 3.23 -3.84 3.00
CA LEU A 374 4.32 -2.97 2.55
C LEU A 374 5.09 -3.57 1.36
N ALA A 375 5.35 -4.88 1.38
CA ALA A 375 6.01 -5.56 0.29
C ALA A 375 5.21 -5.45 -1.02
N GLN A 376 3.90 -5.63 -0.94
CA GLN A 376 2.99 -5.49 -2.09
C GLN A 376 2.88 -4.02 -2.55
N GLU A 377 2.63 -3.10 -1.63
CA GLU A 377 2.44 -1.67 -1.91
C GLU A 377 3.66 -1.06 -2.62
N LEU A 378 4.87 -1.34 -2.11
CA LEU A 378 6.11 -0.79 -2.65
C LEU A 378 6.74 -1.67 -3.74
N ASN A 379 6.14 -2.81 -4.04
CA ASN A 379 6.66 -3.80 -4.98
C ASN A 379 8.13 -4.18 -4.67
N ILE A 380 8.40 -4.54 -3.40
CA ILE A 380 9.73 -4.86 -2.86
C ILE A 380 9.82 -6.32 -2.40
N ILE A 381 11.05 -6.80 -2.21
CA ILE A 381 11.34 -8.14 -1.68
C ILE A 381 11.88 -7.96 -0.26
N ILE A 382 11.28 -8.65 0.72
CA ILE A 382 11.71 -8.61 2.10
C ILE A 382 12.15 -10.00 2.57
N HIS A 383 13.42 -10.12 2.96
CA HIS A 383 13.95 -11.28 3.65
C HIS A 383 14.00 -10.96 5.15
N TYR A 384 13.52 -11.85 5.98
CA TYR A 384 13.58 -11.62 7.41
C TYR A 384 13.95 -12.90 8.18
N ILE A 385 14.67 -12.72 9.26
CA ILE A 385 14.98 -13.77 10.24
C ILE A 385 14.00 -13.69 11.41
N SER A 386 13.52 -14.83 11.86
CA SER A 386 12.74 -14.95 13.09
C SER A 386 13.38 -15.97 14.01
N HIS A 387 13.42 -15.66 15.31
CA HIS A 387 13.86 -16.60 16.32
C HIS A 387 12.85 -17.75 16.47
N LEU A 388 13.41 -18.93 16.75
CA LEU A 388 12.62 -20.12 17.06
C LEU A 388 12.43 -20.26 18.57
N ALA A 389 11.28 -20.76 18.96
CA ALA A 389 11.05 -21.26 20.30
C ALA A 389 11.77 -22.62 20.47
N THR A 390 12.21 -22.91 21.67
CA THR A 390 12.79 -24.23 21.99
C THR A 390 11.73 -25.31 21.76
N PRO A 391 12.01 -26.35 20.93
CA PRO A 391 11.06 -27.42 20.67
C PRO A 391 10.91 -28.35 21.87
N GLU A 392 9.75 -29.00 21.96
CA GLU A 392 9.59 -30.15 22.84
C GLU A 392 10.30 -31.34 22.21
N GLY A 393 11.56 -31.59 22.48
CA GLY A 393 12.35 -32.65 21.90
C GLY A 393 13.78 -32.23 21.58
N LYS A 394 14.35 -32.75 20.50
CA LYS A 394 15.74 -32.46 20.10
C LYS A 394 15.89 -30.99 19.73
N PRO A 395 16.81 -30.24 20.37
CA PRO A 395 17.07 -28.83 20.04
C PRO A 395 17.49 -28.64 18.58
N HIS A 396 17.21 -27.45 18.02
CA HIS A 396 17.56 -27.17 16.63
C HIS A 396 19.07 -27.10 16.37
N GLU A 397 19.84 -26.69 17.37
CA GLU A 397 21.32 -26.68 17.38
C GLU A 397 21.94 -28.09 17.51
N GLU A 398 21.15 -29.07 17.85
CA GLU A 398 21.51 -30.51 17.86
C GLU A 398 20.91 -31.25 16.66
N GLY A 399 20.45 -30.56 15.62
CA GLY A 399 19.85 -31.12 14.42
C GLY A 399 18.35 -31.41 14.51
N GLY A 400 17.67 -30.88 15.54
CA GLY A 400 16.22 -31.00 15.67
C GLY A 400 15.49 -30.34 14.51
N ARG A 401 14.53 -31.04 13.88
CA ARG A 401 13.79 -30.56 12.72
C ARG A 401 13.05 -29.26 13.00
N VAL A 402 13.24 -28.26 12.15
CA VAL A 402 12.52 -26.99 12.21
C VAL A 402 11.13 -27.16 11.60
N MET A 403 10.11 -26.61 12.27
CA MET A 403 8.74 -26.58 11.81
C MET A 403 8.18 -25.16 11.95
N ILE A 404 7.15 -24.83 11.17
CA ILE A 404 6.50 -23.49 11.22
C ILE A 404 6.05 -23.17 12.66
N ARG A 405 5.55 -24.13 13.41
CA ARG A 405 5.10 -23.94 14.81
C ARG A 405 6.21 -23.51 15.77
N HIS A 406 7.48 -23.67 15.40
CA HIS A 406 8.61 -23.27 16.24
C HIS A 406 8.96 -21.79 16.09
N PHE A 407 8.47 -21.09 15.06
CA PHE A 407 8.68 -19.66 14.94
C PHE A 407 7.90 -18.93 16.04
N LYS A 408 8.54 -18.03 16.77
CA LYS A 408 7.85 -17.17 17.74
C LYS A 408 6.80 -16.34 17.03
N GLY A 409 5.55 -16.34 17.51
CA GLY A 409 4.42 -15.75 16.77
C GLY A 409 3.96 -16.58 15.56
N SER A 410 4.21 -17.89 15.55
CA SER A 410 4.12 -18.83 14.43
C SER A 410 2.89 -18.72 13.55
N ARG A 411 1.71 -18.44 14.12
CA ARG A 411 0.47 -18.34 13.32
C ARG A 411 0.51 -17.21 12.32
N ALA A 412 0.90 -16.01 12.76
CA ALA A 412 0.98 -14.83 11.89
C ALA A 412 2.11 -14.95 10.86
N ILE A 413 3.28 -15.42 11.31
CA ILE A 413 4.43 -15.66 10.44
C ILE A 413 4.07 -16.70 9.38
N GLY A 414 3.45 -17.81 9.78
CA GLY A 414 2.98 -18.85 8.88
C GLY A 414 1.93 -18.37 7.89
N PHE A 415 1.06 -17.44 8.29
CA PHE A 415 -0.01 -16.92 7.42
C PHE A 415 0.49 -15.91 6.39
N TRP A 416 1.27 -14.92 6.83
CA TRP A 416 1.65 -13.77 6.01
C TRP A 416 2.90 -13.98 5.16
N SER A 417 3.72 -15.01 5.43
CA SER A 417 4.91 -15.29 4.61
C SER A 417 4.54 -15.94 3.28
N PHE A 418 5.25 -15.58 2.22
CA PHE A 418 5.17 -16.28 0.93
C PHE A 418 5.95 -17.58 0.97
N PHE A 419 7.21 -17.52 1.39
CA PHE A 419 8.03 -18.69 1.64
C PHE A 419 8.53 -18.69 3.07
N MET A 420 8.75 -19.88 3.62
CA MET A 420 9.41 -20.07 4.90
C MET A 420 10.46 -21.15 4.79
N PHE A 421 11.59 -20.90 5.41
CA PHE A 421 12.75 -21.78 5.40
C PHE A 421 13.20 -22.06 6.82
N GLY A 422 13.66 -23.29 7.04
CA GLY A 422 14.27 -23.75 8.29
C GLY A 422 15.69 -24.21 8.06
N LEU A 423 16.61 -23.84 8.96
CA LEU A 423 17.98 -24.34 8.97
C LEU A 423 18.17 -25.22 10.21
N GLU A 424 18.64 -26.42 9.96
CA GLU A 424 18.89 -27.46 10.97
C GLU A 424 20.36 -27.88 10.90
N ARG A 425 21.06 -27.97 12.03
CA ARG A 425 22.45 -28.40 12.07
C ARG A 425 22.76 -29.06 13.42
N ASP A 426 23.31 -30.27 13.42
CA ASP A 426 23.84 -30.91 14.62
C ASP A 426 25.30 -30.52 14.81
N GLN A 427 25.52 -29.43 15.55
CA GLN A 427 26.87 -28.90 15.80
C GLN A 427 27.71 -29.83 16.72
N GLN A 428 27.07 -30.78 17.42
CA GLN A 428 27.70 -31.68 18.36
C GLN A 428 27.72 -33.11 17.83
N ALA A 429 27.40 -33.35 16.57
CA ALA A 429 27.48 -34.65 15.96
C ALA A 429 28.91 -35.24 16.10
N GLY A 430 28.98 -36.51 16.40
CA GLY A 430 30.25 -37.20 16.54
C GLY A 430 31.07 -37.32 15.23
N ASN A 431 30.41 -37.16 14.09
CA ASN A 431 31.03 -37.13 12.78
C ASN A 431 31.27 -35.67 12.35
N PRO A 432 32.51 -35.22 12.06
CA PRO A 432 32.83 -33.87 11.64
C PRO A 432 32.07 -33.43 10.38
N GLU A 433 31.81 -34.34 9.46
CA GLU A 433 31.06 -34.03 8.24
C GLU A 433 29.60 -33.67 8.54
N GLU A 434 28.95 -34.43 9.41
CA GLU A 434 27.60 -34.21 9.89
C GLU A 434 27.54 -32.88 10.67
N ALA A 435 28.50 -32.68 11.58
CA ALA A 435 28.60 -31.42 12.36
C ALA A 435 28.79 -30.17 11.49
N SER A 436 29.36 -30.32 10.29
CA SER A 436 29.55 -29.19 9.32
C SER A 436 28.42 -29.07 8.30
N THR A 437 27.46 -29.99 8.27
CA THR A 437 26.37 -30.01 7.29
C THR A 437 25.14 -29.29 7.86
N THR A 438 24.61 -28.31 7.10
CA THR A 438 23.36 -27.65 7.44
C THR A 438 22.24 -28.13 6.51
N THR A 439 21.16 -28.63 7.08
CA THR A 439 19.94 -28.95 6.35
C THR A 439 19.12 -27.69 6.16
N PHE A 440 19.00 -27.23 4.93
CA PHE A 440 18.12 -26.14 4.54
C PHE A 440 16.80 -26.71 4.05
N ARG A 441 15.72 -26.46 4.76
CA ARG A 441 14.39 -27.03 4.49
C ARG A 441 13.40 -25.97 4.06
N ILE A 442 12.61 -26.25 3.01
CA ILE A 442 11.47 -25.43 2.60
C ILE A 442 10.26 -25.82 3.45
N LEU A 443 9.84 -24.93 4.34
CA LEU A 443 8.72 -25.17 5.27
C LEU A 443 7.38 -24.74 4.67
N LYS A 444 7.39 -23.73 3.80
CA LYS A 444 6.21 -23.20 3.13
C LYS A 444 6.56 -22.69 1.75
N ASP A 445 5.73 -23.03 0.79
CA ASP A 445 5.71 -22.53 -0.58
C ASP A 445 4.28 -22.08 -0.89
N ARG A 446 4.05 -20.75 -0.95
CA ARG A 446 2.74 -20.19 -1.31
C ARG A 446 2.56 -20.02 -2.81
N TYR A 447 3.65 -20.11 -3.59
CA TYR A 447 3.60 -19.90 -5.03
C TYR A 447 3.04 -21.11 -5.76
N THR A 448 3.60 -22.28 -5.52
CA THR A 448 3.16 -23.53 -6.17
C THR A 448 2.70 -24.60 -5.18
N GLY A 449 3.14 -24.54 -3.92
CA GLY A 449 2.95 -25.59 -2.92
C GLY A 449 3.85 -26.81 -3.11
N GLN A 450 4.50 -26.95 -4.28
CA GLN A 450 5.19 -28.19 -4.68
C GLN A 450 6.54 -28.37 -4.00
N SER A 451 7.20 -27.28 -3.62
CA SER A 451 8.53 -27.35 -3.02
C SER A 451 8.52 -27.53 -1.51
N THR A 452 7.34 -27.49 -0.86
CA THR A 452 7.22 -27.70 0.58
C THR A 452 7.72 -29.07 1.01
N GLY A 453 8.63 -29.08 1.98
CA GLY A 453 9.25 -30.31 2.49
C GLY A 453 10.59 -30.64 1.84
N ASN A 454 10.91 -30.08 0.67
CA ASN A 454 12.21 -30.28 0.03
C ASN A 454 13.36 -29.77 0.91
N VAL A 455 14.50 -30.42 0.75
CA VAL A 455 15.71 -30.20 1.53
C VAL A 455 16.89 -29.95 0.60
N ILE A 456 17.75 -29.03 0.99
CA ILE A 456 19.05 -28.79 0.36
C ILE A 456 20.09 -28.95 1.46
N LEU A 457 21.10 -29.77 1.21
CA LEU A 457 22.21 -29.94 2.13
C LEU A 457 23.29 -28.91 1.81
N LEU A 458 23.69 -28.13 2.81
CA LEU A 458 24.70 -27.10 2.68
C LEU A 458 25.97 -27.51 3.41
N GLY A 459 27.09 -27.41 2.71
CA GLY A 459 28.42 -27.42 3.29
C GLY A 459 28.90 -26.02 3.63
N TYR A 460 29.89 -25.93 4.52
CA TYR A 460 30.58 -24.69 4.87
C TYR A 460 32.08 -24.87 4.68
N ASP A 461 32.68 -24.05 3.86
CA ASP A 461 34.12 -23.98 3.68
C ASP A 461 34.72 -23.06 4.76
N SER A 462 35.50 -23.65 5.66
CA SER A 462 36.11 -22.91 6.79
C SER A 462 37.25 -21.97 6.39
N GLU A 463 37.83 -22.14 5.20
CA GLU A 463 38.90 -21.27 4.71
C GLU A 463 38.32 -20.00 4.08
N THR A 464 37.36 -20.19 3.19
CA THR A 464 36.72 -19.07 2.47
C THR A 464 35.53 -18.48 3.22
N GLY A 465 34.95 -19.20 4.16
CA GLY A 465 33.70 -18.83 4.83
C GLY A 465 32.46 -18.96 3.95
N MET A 466 32.55 -19.69 2.83
CA MET A 466 31.42 -19.80 1.87
C MET A 466 30.51 -20.99 2.17
N LEU A 467 29.21 -20.79 1.99
CA LEU A 467 28.23 -21.87 1.96
C LEU A 467 28.11 -22.40 0.52
N TYR A 468 27.96 -23.69 0.38
CA TYR A 468 27.75 -24.34 -0.92
C TYR A 468 26.75 -25.49 -0.82
N GLU A 469 26.06 -25.80 -1.92
CA GLU A 469 25.17 -26.97 -1.99
C GLU A 469 26.01 -28.25 -2.09
N LYS A 470 25.77 -29.21 -1.19
CA LYS A 470 26.36 -30.56 -1.29
C LYS A 470 25.67 -31.35 -2.39
N SER A 471 26.44 -32.12 -3.18
CA SER A 471 25.86 -33.01 -4.17
C SER A 471 25.11 -34.18 -3.51
N PRO A 472 24.03 -34.70 -4.13
CA PRO A 472 23.27 -35.85 -3.59
C PRO A 472 24.10 -37.11 -3.35
N LYS A 473 25.28 -37.22 -3.95
CA LYS A 473 26.20 -38.34 -3.75
C LYS A 473 26.98 -38.28 -2.43
N GLU A 474 27.01 -37.14 -1.79
CA GLU A 474 27.67 -36.87 -0.52
C GLU A 474 26.71 -36.96 0.66
N ALA A 475 25.42 -37.11 0.42
CA ALA A 475 24.41 -37.34 1.44
C ALA A 475 24.34 -38.84 1.71
N ALA A 476 24.71 -39.27 2.93
CA ALA A 476 24.47 -40.62 3.35
C ALA A 476 22.96 -40.96 3.30
N PRO A 477 22.59 -42.20 2.85
CA PRO A 477 21.17 -42.55 2.78
C PRO A 477 20.56 -42.51 4.16
N GLU A 478 19.45 -41.77 4.32
CA GLU A 478 18.62 -41.89 5.52
C GLU A 478 18.15 -43.35 5.61
N ASP A 479 18.57 -44.06 6.67
CA ASP A 479 18.10 -45.39 6.98
C ASP A 479 16.61 -45.33 7.36
N HIS A 480 15.77 -45.54 6.37
CA HIS A 480 14.35 -45.78 6.59
C HIS A 480 14.23 -47.23 7.06
N GLY A 481 14.54 -47.46 8.34
CA GLY A 481 14.34 -48.73 8.99
C GLY A 481 12.88 -49.18 8.97
N PHE A 482 12.47 -49.81 7.90
CA PHE A 482 11.37 -50.76 7.89
C PHE A 482 11.93 -52.06 8.42
N GLY A 483 11.83 -52.27 9.74
CA GLY A 483 12.01 -53.57 10.35
C GLY A 483 10.99 -54.53 9.76
N SER A 484 11.44 -55.46 8.92
CA SER A 484 10.72 -56.66 8.61
C SER A 484 10.75 -57.55 9.84
N GLU A 485 9.69 -57.58 10.63
CA GLU A 485 9.44 -58.71 11.53
C GLU A 485 9.00 -59.89 10.66
N ASP A 486 9.95 -60.76 10.41
CA ASP A 486 9.70 -62.17 10.06
C ASP A 486 9.04 -62.85 11.25
N GLY A 487 7.77 -63.02 11.18
CA GLY A 487 6.96 -63.82 12.11
C GLY A 487 6.55 -65.11 11.44
N THR A 488 7.36 -66.15 11.65
CA THR A 488 7.06 -67.54 11.30
C THR A 488 5.80 -68.06 11.99
N THR A 489 4.98 -68.65 11.15
CA THR A 489 4.20 -69.88 11.27
C THR A 489 3.59 -70.33 12.61
N SER A 490 2.34 -70.65 12.65
CA SER A 490 1.73 -71.96 12.49
C SER A 490 0.35 -72.10 13.13
N ASP A 491 -0.49 -72.82 12.40
CA ASP A 491 -1.61 -73.64 12.82
C ASP A 491 -2.74 -73.10 13.68
N PHE A 492 -3.88 -72.91 13.10
CA PHE A 492 -5.18 -73.61 13.13
C PHE A 492 -6.24 -72.81 12.41
#